data_52c7b834aee29a72ce96847f63380e7f
#
_entry.id   52c7b834aee29a72ce96847f63380e7f
#
_cell.length_a   1.000
_cell.length_b   1.000
_cell.length_c   1.000
_cell.angle_alpha   90.00
_cell.angle_beta   90.00
_cell.angle_gamma   90.00
#
_symmetry.space_group_name_H-M   'P 1'
#
loop_
_entity.id
_entity.type
_entity.pdbx_description
1 polymer ?
#
loop_
_entity_poly.entity_id
_entity_poly.type
_entity_poly.pdbx_seq_one_letter_code
_entity_poly.pdbx_strand_id
1 'polypeptide(L)'
;MKFKNLKTKNYLLHSFKISDVKTNYLIWLKDKQINKYLTNSNFKNIKELKKYVGDNFFKKNSLFLKISDKNYKHIGNLRIHDVNKTKSSAFLGIMIGDKNQWNKGAAQEVIHSISKYLFRKYKITKIFLGVDRENKRAINAYLKSGFVFNKRNSQTMVRDYFISKLCIGTAQFGSHYGIANKTGIVKMNDVKKIKNYTLSKGIRTIDTAVSYFDGEKRLAKVGIGEYTTISKLPVTEPDKNRKKWVIESIKKSLKILKLKSFYAVFVHNTNYLYDKKGHEIYKGLVEAQTKGLVKKIGASTYTIEEIETIISKYKKMDIIMLPFNVFDQRPIKTKILEKLEKLNIEIYSRSVFLQGLLLMKHNKIPKPFIKWMKKFKNLDLLSRKLKLKKYEICLRYVLSNSFIDKVVVGSDNFNQLKQLVNTKGILKLDVKNLNASTEINLINPSKWQNIKRGIKE
;
A
#
# COMPACT_ATOMS: atom_id res chain seq x y z
N MET A 1 17.44 -20.97 -3.82
CA MET A 1 16.44 -20.48 -2.83
C MET A 1 15.28 -21.47 -2.72
N LYS A 2 14.66 -21.66 -1.52
CA LYS A 2 13.45 -22.51 -1.39
C LYS A 2 12.20 -21.64 -1.53
N PHE A 3 11.22 -22.04 -2.35
CA PHE A 3 9.97 -21.33 -2.56
C PHE A 3 8.78 -22.23 -2.16
N LYS A 4 7.85 -21.68 -1.41
CA LYS A 4 6.51 -22.26 -1.23
C LYS A 4 5.56 -21.59 -2.21
N ASN A 5 4.63 -22.34 -2.77
CA ASN A 5 3.60 -21.78 -3.63
C ASN A 5 2.95 -20.55 -2.97
N LEU A 6 2.76 -19.51 -3.77
CA LEU A 6 2.20 -18.24 -3.31
C LEU A 6 0.89 -17.98 -4.05
N LYS A 7 -0.20 -17.96 -3.29
CA LYS A 7 -1.52 -17.59 -3.79
C LYS A 7 -1.71 -16.08 -3.61
N THR A 8 -2.10 -15.41 -4.67
CA THR A 8 -2.53 -14.01 -4.67
C THR A 8 -4.06 -13.93 -4.80
N LYS A 9 -4.64 -12.75 -4.92
CA LYS A 9 -6.09 -12.62 -5.13
C LYS A 9 -6.54 -13.31 -6.41
N ASN A 10 -5.80 -13.15 -7.51
CA ASN A 10 -6.20 -13.62 -8.84
C ASN A 10 -5.24 -14.62 -9.48
N TYR A 11 -4.04 -14.82 -8.92
CA TYR A 11 -2.98 -15.63 -9.52
C TYR A 11 -2.35 -16.58 -8.52
N LEU A 12 -1.67 -17.60 -9.07
CA LEU A 12 -0.91 -18.59 -8.33
C LEU A 12 0.52 -18.57 -8.86
N LEU A 13 1.51 -18.52 -7.95
CA LEU A 13 2.91 -18.66 -8.30
C LEU A 13 3.40 -20.02 -7.79
N HIS A 14 3.98 -20.79 -8.69
CA HIS A 14 4.56 -22.11 -8.40
C HIS A 14 6.02 -22.14 -8.82
N SER A 15 6.84 -22.98 -8.15
CA SER A 15 8.16 -23.29 -8.69
C SER A 15 8.03 -23.85 -10.10
N PHE A 16 8.76 -23.25 -11.05
CA PHE A 16 8.76 -23.70 -12.42
C PHE A 16 9.54 -25.03 -12.54
N LYS A 17 9.03 -25.96 -13.33
CA LYS A 17 9.66 -27.25 -13.64
C LYS A 17 9.97 -27.33 -15.13
N ILE A 18 10.92 -28.15 -15.53
CA ILE A 18 11.21 -28.38 -16.96
C ILE A 18 9.98 -28.89 -17.73
N SER A 19 9.12 -29.68 -17.06
CA SER A 19 7.84 -30.14 -17.61
C SER A 19 6.82 -29.01 -17.88
N ASP A 20 7.01 -27.82 -17.28
CA ASP A 20 6.20 -26.65 -17.57
C ASP A 20 6.58 -25.92 -18.86
N VAL A 21 7.72 -26.26 -19.48
CA VAL A 21 8.10 -25.78 -20.82
C VAL A 21 7.26 -26.54 -21.85
N LYS A 22 6.13 -25.89 -22.21
CA LYS A 22 5.14 -26.41 -23.18
C LYS A 22 5.04 -25.50 -24.39
N THR A 23 4.26 -25.90 -25.37
CA THR A 23 4.06 -25.21 -26.65
C THR A 23 3.62 -23.74 -26.47
N ASN A 24 2.76 -23.45 -25.51
CA ASN A 24 2.33 -22.08 -25.24
C ASN A 24 3.50 -21.17 -24.86
N TYR A 25 4.48 -21.65 -24.08
CA TYR A 25 5.66 -20.86 -23.72
C TYR A 25 6.51 -20.55 -24.97
N LEU A 26 6.72 -21.53 -25.85
CA LEU A 26 7.43 -21.32 -27.11
C LEU A 26 6.68 -20.35 -28.03
N ILE A 27 5.34 -20.44 -28.12
CA ILE A 27 4.49 -19.52 -28.90
C ILE A 27 4.67 -18.08 -28.40
N TRP A 28 4.69 -17.86 -27.07
CA TRP A 28 4.91 -16.52 -26.53
C TRP A 28 6.28 -15.96 -26.91
N LEU A 29 7.33 -16.78 -26.91
CA LEU A 29 8.68 -16.34 -27.31
C LEU A 29 8.80 -16.05 -28.81
N LYS A 30 7.97 -16.67 -29.65
CA LYS A 30 7.88 -16.40 -31.08
C LYS A 30 6.96 -15.23 -31.45
N ASP A 31 6.13 -14.77 -30.51
CA ASP A 31 5.21 -13.66 -30.73
C ASP A 31 5.97 -12.33 -30.83
N LYS A 32 5.86 -11.63 -31.97
CA LYS A 32 6.59 -10.37 -32.25
C LYS A 32 6.39 -9.29 -31.21
N GLN A 33 5.19 -9.20 -30.58
CA GLN A 33 4.90 -8.18 -29.56
C GLN A 33 5.54 -8.49 -28.20
N ILE A 34 5.80 -9.78 -27.91
CA ILE A 34 6.44 -10.22 -26.69
C ILE A 34 7.96 -10.29 -26.88
N ASN A 35 8.38 -10.87 -27.99
CA ASN A 35 9.78 -11.12 -28.33
C ASN A 35 10.60 -9.84 -28.49
N LYS A 36 10.01 -8.78 -29.10
CA LYS A 36 10.68 -7.51 -29.40
C LYS A 36 11.57 -6.96 -28.26
N TYR A 37 11.23 -7.28 -27.00
CA TYR A 37 11.91 -6.74 -25.82
C TYR A 37 12.61 -7.81 -24.98
N LEU A 38 12.77 -9.02 -25.52
CA LEU A 38 13.44 -10.13 -24.85
C LEU A 38 14.84 -10.33 -25.41
N THR A 39 15.82 -10.53 -24.52
CA THR A 39 17.22 -10.69 -24.92
C THR A 39 17.48 -12.01 -25.61
N ASN A 40 16.80 -13.10 -25.21
CA ASN A 40 16.98 -14.44 -25.76
C ASN A 40 15.60 -15.07 -26.01
N SER A 41 15.15 -15.06 -27.25
CA SER A 41 13.81 -15.47 -27.63
C SER A 41 13.76 -16.34 -28.90
N ASN A 42 14.88 -16.51 -29.62
CA ASN A 42 14.93 -17.24 -30.86
C ASN A 42 15.18 -18.75 -30.61
N PHE A 43 14.15 -19.49 -30.27
CA PHE A 43 14.18 -20.93 -30.08
C PHE A 43 13.45 -21.62 -31.25
N LYS A 44 14.12 -22.58 -31.88
CA LYS A 44 13.55 -23.37 -33.01
C LYS A 44 12.41 -24.26 -32.53
N ASN A 45 12.61 -24.95 -31.41
CA ASN A 45 11.70 -25.95 -30.90
C ASN A 45 11.68 -26.01 -29.35
N ILE A 46 10.80 -26.85 -28.80
CA ILE A 46 10.64 -27.06 -27.35
C ILE A 46 11.88 -27.69 -26.72
N LYS A 47 12.60 -28.56 -27.43
CA LYS A 47 13.79 -29.27 -26.91
C LYS A 47 14.91 -28.27 -26.62
N GLU A 48 15.15 -27.34 -27.55
CA GLU A 48 16.12 -26.25 -27.40
C GLU A 48 15.73 -25.32 -26.24
N LEU A 49 14.44 -24.92 -26.16
CA LEU A 49 13.94 -24.11 -25.06
C LEU A 49 14.07 -24.78 -23.69
N LYS A 50 13.78 -26.09 -23.60
CA LYS A 50 13.96 -26.87 -22.37
C LYS A 50 15.42 -26.87 -21.92
N LYS A 51 16.36 -27.09 -22.85
CA LYS A 51 17.80 -27.05 -22.58
C LYS A 51 18.20 -25.70 -22.04
N TYR A 52 17.85 -24.61 -22.75
CA TYR A 52 18.17 -23.24 -22.35
C TYR A 52 17.62 -22.90 -20.95
N VAL A 53 16.38 -23.27 -20.67
CA VAL A 53 15.76 -23.04 -19.34
C VAL A 53 16.47 -23.85 -18.27
N GLY A 54 16.84 -25.12 -18.55
CA GLY A 54 17.59 -25.95 -17.64
C GLY A 54 18.93 -25.36 -17.25
N ASP A 55 19.71 -24.93 -18.25
CA ASP A 55 21.07 -24.44 -18.07
C ASP A 55 21.12 -23.06 -17.38
N ASN A 56 20.11 -22.22 -17.59
CA ASN A 56 20.19 -20.81 -17.21
C ASN A 56 19.33 -20.39 -16.03
N PHE A 57 18.23 -21.11 -15.71
CA PHE A 57 17.24 -20.58 -14.76
C PHE A 57 17.22 -21.28 -13.40
N PHE A 58 17.76 -22.50 -13.29
CA PHE A 58 17.79 -23.26 -12.03
C PHE A 58 19.09 -23.09 -11.23
N LYS A 59 19.53 -21.85 -11.07
CA LYS A 59 20.75 -21.53 -10.30
C LYS A 59 20.47 -21.47 -8.80
N LYS A 60 21.49 -21.80 -7.96
CA LYS A 60 21.38 -21.91 -6.49
C LYS A 60 20.76 -20.68 -5.80
N ASN A 61 21.04 -19.46 -6.28
CA ASN A 61 20.55 -18.20 -5.71
C ASN A 61 19.47 -17.54 -6.59
N SER A 62 18.66 -18.33 -7.28
CA SER A 62 17.56 -17.86 -8.11
C SER A 62 16.25 -18.55 -7.75
N LEU A 63 15.14 -17.94 -8.18
CA LEU A 63 13.81 -18.54 -8.24
C LEU A 63 13.31 -18.38 -9.67
N PHE A 64 12.84 -19.47 -10.28
CA PHE A 64 12.08 -19.40 -11.51
C PHE A 64 10.68 -19.93 -11.24
N LEU A 65 9.67 -19.10 -11.52
CA LEU A 65 8.29 -19.33 -11.11
C LEU A 65 7.37 -19.28 -12.32
N LYS A 66 6.42 -20.20 -12.34
CA LYS A 66 5.26 -20.18 -13.23
C LYS A 66 4.17 -19.31 -12.61
N ILE A 67 3.60 -18.41 -13.40
CA ILE A 67 2.42 -17.63 -13.05
C ILE A 67 1.21 -18.31 -13.69
N SER A 68 0.22 -18.67 -12.86
CA SER A 68 -1.04 -19.25 -13.31
C SER A 68 -2.22 -18.41 -12.86
N ASP A 69 -3.32 -18.44 -13.61
CA ASP A 69 -4.60 -17.91 -13.15
C ASP A 69 -5.28 -18.86 -12.14
N LYS A 70 -6.49 -18.53 -11.71
CA LYS A 70 -7.25 -19.35 -10.74
C LYS A 70 -7.62 -20.75 -11.25
N ASN A 71 -7.67 -20.93 -12.56
CA ASN A 71 -7.96 -22.20 -13.22
C ASN A 71 -6.69 -22.97 -13.53
N TYR A 72 -5.55 -22.60 -12.90
CA TYR A 72 -4.22 -23.21 -13.12
C TYR A 72 -3.70 -23.08 -14.55
N LYS A 73 -4.32 -22.26 -15.42
CA LYS A 73 -3.80 -21.97 -16.75
C LYS A 73 -2.50 -21.17 -16.62
N HIS A 74 -1.44 -21.65 -17.26
CA HIS A 74 -0.17 -20.97 -17.35
C HIS A 74 -0.32 -19.67 -18.15
N ILE A 75 0.00 -18.51 -17.57
CA ILE A 75 -0.16 -17.19 -18.16
C ILE A 75 1.13 -16.39 -18.30
N GLY A 76 2.20 -16.82 -17.65
CA GLY A 76 3.48 -16.12 -17.68
C GLY A 76 4.51 -16.70 -16.74
N ASN A 77 5.69 -16.08 -16.73
CA ASN A 77 6.83 -16.51 -15.93
C ASN A 77 7.42 -15.34 -15.13
N LEU A 78 8.01 -15.66 -13.99
CA LEU A 78 8.75 -14.72 -13.15
C LEU A 78 10.07 -15.33 -12.73
N ARG A 79 11.15 -14.56 -12.82
CA ARG A 79 12.48 -14.94 -12.37
C ARG A 79 12.97 -13.95 -11.31
N ILE A 80 13.53 -14.47 -10.22
CA ILE A 80 14.32 -13.71 -9.25
C ILE A 80 15.74 -14.22 -9.34
N HIS A 81 16.70 -13.35 -9.55
CA HIS A 81 18.11 -13.71 -9.71
C HIS A 81 19.02 -12.63 -9.10
N ASP A 82 20.33 -12.87 -9.10
CA ASP A 82 21.36 -11.97 -8.55
C ASP A 82 21.00 -11.48 -7.14
N VAL A 83 20.56 -12.43 -6.32
CA VAL A 83 20.14 -12.16 -4.94
C VAL A 83 21.37 -11.85 -4.10
N ASN A 84 21.45 -10.61 -3.64
CA ASN A 84 22.50 -10.13 -2.75
C ASN A 84 21.90 -9.86 -1.35
N LYS A 85 22.17 -10.76 -0.41
CA LYS A 85 21.65 -10.66 0.96
C LYS A 85 22.27 -9.48 1.73
N THR A 86 23.55 -9.19 1.54
CA THR A 86 24.25 -8.09 2.20
C THR A 86 23.68 -6.75 1.78
N LYS A 87 23.43 -6.56 0.48
CA LYS A 87 22.80 -5.35 -0.06
C LYS A 87 21.26 -5.39 0.02
N SER A 88 20.68 -6.47 0.56
CA SER A 88 19.22 -6.70 0.64
C SER A 88 18.52 -6.46 -0.71
N SER A 89 19.09 -6.96 -1.82
CA SER A 89 18.64 -6.69 -3.18
C SER A 89 18.54 -7.94 -4.04
N ALA A 90 17.71 -7.88 -5.08
CA ALA A 90 17.56 -8.90 -6.10
C ALA A 90 17.15 -8.27 -7.44
N PHE A 91 17.38 -9.00 -8.54
CA PHE A 91 16.81 -8.68 -9.84
C PHE A 91 15.54 -9.49 -10.10
N LEU A 92 14.60 -8.88 -10.81
CA LEU A 92 13.34 -9.46 -11.21
C LEU A 92 13.19 -9.41 -12.73
N GLY A 93 12.89 -10.55 -13.34
CA GLY A 93 12.37 -10.62 -14.71
C GLY A 93 10.94 -11.13 -14.67
N ILE A 94 10.04 -10.52 -15.41
CA ILE A 94 8.64 -10.94 -15.51
C ILE A 94 8.15 -10.88 -16.96
N MET A 95 7.46 -11.94 -17.37
CA MET A 95 6.78 -12.00 -18.66
C MET A 95 5.34 -12.47 -18.45
N ILE A 96 4.38 -11.70 -18.91
CA ILE A 96 2.97 -12.12 -19.04
C ILE A 96 2.75 -12.47 -20.51
N GLY A 97 2.78 -13.79 -20.80
CA GLY A 97 2.68 -14.31 -22.15
C GLY A 97 1.25 -14.38 -22.68
N ASP A 98 0.27 -14.64 -21.82
CA ASP A 98 -1.13 -14.62 -22.18
C ASP A 98 -1.63 -13.17 -22.36
N LYS A 99 -1.83 -12.74 -23.61
CA LYS A 99 -2.29 -11.38 -23.96
C LYS A 99 -3.65 -11.04 -23.34
N ASN A 100 -4.49 -12.04 -23.07
CA ASN A 100 -5.78 -11.82 -22.39
C ASN A 100 -5.63 -11.32 -20.95
N GLN A 101 -4.43 -11.43 -20.37
CA GLN A 101 -4.13 -10.92 -19.03
C GLN A 101 -3.48 -9.53 -19.05
N TRP A 102 -3.22 -8.97 -20.24
CA TRP A 102 -2.64 -7.64 -20.36
C TRP A 102 -3.62 -6.56 -19.93
N ASN A 103 -3.10 -5.48 -19.35
CA ASN A 103 -3.86 -4.35 -18.81
C ASN A 103 -4.85 -4.69 -17.65
N LYS A 104 -4.91 -5.97 -17.22
CA LYS A 104 -5.74 -6.42 -16.10
C LYS A 104 -5.04 -6.33 -14.73
N GLY A 105 -3.80 -5.83 -14.69
CA GLY A 105 -3.05 -5.66 -13.44
C GLY A 105 -2.27 -6.91 -12.98
N ALA A 106 -2.14 -7.94 -13.82
CA ALA A 106 -1.45 -9.19 -13.48
C ALA A 106 -0.01 -8.96 -12.98
N ALA A 107 0.77 -8.18 -13.75
CA ALA A 107 2.16 -7.87 -13.36
C ALA A 107 2.24 -7.13 -12.03
N GLN A 108 1.35 -6.15 -11.77
CA GLN A 108 1.34 -5.39 -10.51
C GLN A 108 1.03 -6.28 -9.32
N GLU A 109 0.03 -7.15 -9.41
CA GLU A 109 -0.37 -8.06 -8.34
C GLU A 109 0.75 -9.07 -8.02
N VAL A 110 1.35 -9.64 -9.06
CA VAL A 110 2.47 -10.58 -8.93
C VAL A 110 3.70 -9.91 -8.31
N ILE A 111 4.09 -8.72 -8.80
CA ILE A 111 5.22 -7.94 -8.27
C ILE A 111 5.01 -7.59 -6.80
N HIS A 112 3.81 -7.13 -6.43
CA HIS A 112 3.48 -6.83 -5.03
C HIS A 112 3.66 -8.06 -4.14
N SER A 113 3.06 -9.18 -4.53
CA SER A 113 3.05 -10.41 -3.75
C SER A 113 4.46 -11.03 -3.62
N ILE A 114 5.22 -11.09 -4.70
CA ILE A 114 6.59 -11.61 -4.64
C ILE A 114 7.52 -10.69 -3.84
N SER A 115 7.33 -9.37 -3.91
CA SER A 115 8.12 -8.43 -3.10
C SER A 115 7.87 -8.63 -1.60
N LYS A 116 6.61 -8.84 -1.21
CA LYS A 116 6.22 -9.15 0.18
C LYS A 116 6.83 -10.47 0.64
N TYR A 117 6.80 -11.51 -0.21
CA TYR A 117 7.43 -12.80 0.06
C TYR A 117 8.95 -12.69 0.23
N LEU A 118 9.63 -11.98 -0.68
CA LEU A 118 11.08 -11.77 -0.64
C LEU A 118 11.50 -11.00 0.61
N PHE A 119 10.73 -9.99 1.00
CA PHE A 119 10.98 -9.27 2.25
C PHE A 119 10.77 -10.16 3.48
N ARG A 120 9.68 -10.90 3.56
CA ARG A 120 9.40 -11.80 4.69
C ARG A 120 10.48 -12.84 4.90
N LYS A 121 10.83 -13.53 3.83
CA LYS A 121 11.69 -14.72 3.91
C LYS A 121 13.17 -14.40 3.83
N TYR A 122 13.55 -13.41 3.01
CA TYR A 122 14.94 -13.15 2.69
C TYR A 122 15.42 -11.74 3.05
N LYS A 123 14.54 -10.90 3.62
CA LYS A 123 14.81 -9.49 3.96
C LYS A 123 15.26 -8.64 2.77
N ILE A 124 14.87 -9.03 1.56
CA ILE A 124 15.12 -8.26 0.35
C ILE A 124 14.21 -7.03 0.36
N THR A 125 14.81 -5.85 0.26
CA THR A 125 14.11 -4.56 0.30
C THR A 125 14.21 -3.80 -1.02
N LYS A 126 15.17 -4.14 -1.88
CA LYS A 126 15.34 -3.51 -3.20
C LYS A 126 15.21 -4.55 -4.31
N ILE A 127 14.37 -4.25 -5.26
CA ILE A 127 14.17 -5.09 -6.44
C ILE A 127 14.53 -4.25 -7.66
N PHE A 128 15.45 -4.75 -8.47
CA PHE A 128 15.86 -4.17 -9.74
C PHE A 128 15.22 -4.95 -10.90
N LEU A 129 15.02 -4.29 -12.02
CA LEU A 129 14.69 -4.93 -13.30
C LEU A 129 15.28 -4.14 -14.46
N GLY A 130 15.58 -4.84 -15.55
CA GLY A 130 15.92 -4.24 -16.84
C GLY A 130 14.64 -3.97 -17.63
N VAL A 131 14.62 -2.87 -18.38
CA VAL A 131 13.51 -2.56 -19.28
C VAL A 131 14.00 -1.73 -20.47
N ASP A 132 13.59 -2.14 -21.65
CA ASP A 132 13.77 -1.34 -22.87
C ASP A 132 12.92 -0.06 -22.78
N ARG A 133 13.51 1.09 -23.15
CA ARG A 133 12.85 2.41 -23.12
C ARG A 133 11.63 2.50 -24.04
N GLU A 134 11.61 1.72 -25.08
CA GLU A 134 10.48 1.65 -26.00
C GLU A 134 9.33 0.76 -25.50
N ASN A 135 9.57 -0.05 -24.48
CA ASN A 135 8.52 -0.88 -23.88
C ASN A 135 7.61 -0.07 -22.93
N LYS A 136 6.88 0.88 -23.50
CA LYS A 136 5.98 1.81 -22.77
C LYS A 136 4.95 1.08 -21.91
N ARG A 137 4.46 -0.09 -22.36
CA ARG A 137 3.51 -0.91 -21.60
C ARG A 137 4.14 -1.46 -20.33
N ALA A 138 5.33 -2.08 -20.42
CA ALA A 138 6.03 -2.61 -19.25
C ALA A 138 6.44 -1.49 -18.30
N ILE A 139 6.98 -0.38 -18.82
CA ILE A 139 7.34 0.81 -18.03
C ILE A 139 6.15 1.30 -17.22
N ASN A 140 4.97 1.46 -17.84
CA ASN A 140 3.75 1.89 -17.15
C ASN A 140 3.33 0.92 -16.03
N ALA A 141 3.43 -0.40 -16.29
CA ALA A 141 3.15 -1.41 -15.27
C ALA A 141 4.13 -1.34 -14.09
N TYR A 142 5.42 -1.13 -14.37
CA TYR A 142 6.46 -1.00 -13.34
C TYR A 142 6.35 0.30 -12.55
N LEU A 143 6.09 1.44 -13.21
CA LEU A 143 5.82 2.71 -12.52
C LEU A 143 4.64 2.57 -11.56
N LYS A 144 3.52 1.98 -11.99
CA LYS A 144 2.35 1.70 -11.15
C LYS A 144 2.67 0.75 -9.98
N SER A 145 3.67 -0.12 -10.14
CA SER A 145 4.16 -1.02 -9.08
C SER A 145 5.16 -0.36 -8.14
N GLY A 146 5.46 0.93 -8.30
CA GLY A 146 6.36 1.69 -7.43
C GLY A 146 7.84 1.62 -7.83
N PHE A 147 8.15 1.14 -9.04
CA PHE A 147 9.49 1.28 -9.60
C PHE A 147 9.75 2.71 -10.07
N VAL A 148 11.00 3.10 -10.05
CA VAL A 148 11.53 4.35 -10.66
C VAL A 148 12.77 4.02 -11.44
N PHE A 149 13.10 4.83 -12.46
CA PHE A 149 14.35 4.66 -13.19
C PHE A 149 15.55 4.83 -12.24
N ASN A 150 16.52 3.96 -12.40
CA ASN A 150 17.76 4.01 -11.64
C ASN A 150 18.64 5.16 -12.17
N LYS A 151 19.06 6.06 -11.29
CA LYS A 151 19.90 7.19 -11.68
C LYS A 151 21.27 6.80 -12.24
N ARG A 152 21.81 5.63 -11.81
CA ARG A 152 23.14 5.14 -12.23
C ARG A 152 23.09 4.34 -13.53
N ASN A 153 21.94 3.80 -13.89
CA ASN A 153 21.76 3.02 -15.11
C ASN A 153 20.33 3.23 -15.62
N SER A 154 20.22 3.95 -16.72
CA SER A 154 18.93 4.35 -17.31
C SER A 154 18.14 3.20 -17.93
N GLN A 155 18.76 2.04 -18.19
CA GLN A 155 18.10 0.82 -18.67
C GLN A 155 17.53 -0.02 -17.54
N THR A 156 17.75 0.36 -16.28
CA THR A 156 17.21 -0.35 -15.13
C THR A 156 16.23 0.50 -14.35
N MET A 157 15.27 -0.16 -13.73
CA MET A 157 14.38 0.44 -12.74
C MET A 157 14.58 -0.22 -11.38
N VAL A 158 14.31 0.51 -10.31
CA VAL A 158 14.42 0.03 -8.94
C VAL A 158 13.14 0.32 -8.16
N ARG A 159 12.72 -0.66 -7.37
CA ARG A 159 11.62 -0.55 -6.40
C ARG A 159 12.18 -0.75 -5.00
N ASP A 160 11.92 0.20 -4.13
CA ASP A 160 12.19 0.05 -2.70
C ASP A 160 10.92 -0.41 -1.99
N TYR A 161 11.02 -1.49 -1.21
CA TYR A 161 9.89 -2.11 -0.52
C TYR A 161 9.21 -1.15 0.44
N PHE A 162 9.97 -0.41 1.25
CA PHE A 162 9.41 0.51 2.25
C PHE A 162 8.79 1.74 1.60
N ILE A 163 9.48 2.32 0.62
CA ILE A 163 8.96 3.46 -0.15
C ILE A 163 7.64 3.10 -0.84
N SER A 164 7.58 1.92 -1.45
CA SER A 164 6.37 1.46 -2.15
C SER A 164 5.18 1.20 -1.24
N LYS A 165 5.40 1.04 0.08
CA LYS A 165 4.33 0.93 1.09
C LYS A 165 3.77 2.28 1.52
N LEU A 166 4.48 3.39 1.30
CA LEU A 166 3.97 4.69 1.69
C LEU A 166 2.73 5.08 0.87
N CYS A 167 1.75 5.62 1.57
CA CYS A 167 0.54 6.23 1.03
C CYS A 167 0.45 7.66 1.55
N ILE A 168 0.30 8.63 0.68
CA ILE A 168 0.24 10.05 1.07
C ILE A 168 -1.15 10.38 1.56
N GLY A 169 -1.27 10.66 2.86
CA GLY A 169 -2.50 11.19 3.46
C GLY A 169 -2.64 12.68 3.19
N THR A 170 -3.81 13.10 2.76
CA THR A 170 -4.05 14.48 2.30
C THR A 170 -5.00 15.29 3.18
N ALA A 171 -5.28 14.84 4.40
CA ALA A 171 -6.15 15.57 5.32
C ALA A 171 -5.68 17.02 5.54
N GLN A 172 -4.37 17.24 5.68
CA GLN A 172 -3.76 18.56 5.83
C GLN A 172 -3.80 19.42 4.56
N PHE A 173 -4.14 18.84 3.40
CA PHE A 173 -4.23 19.61 2.16
C PHE A 173 -5.51 20.46 2.08
N GLY A 174 -6.58 20.05 2.76
CA GLY A 174 -7.86 20.76 2.74
C GLY A 174 -8.33 21.27 4.11
N SER A 175 -7.68 20.86 5.20
CA SER A 175 -8.10 21.23 6.55
C SER A 175 -6.92 21.39 7.51
N HIS A 176 -7.13 22.15 8.57
CA HIS A 176 -6.22 22.20 9.72
C HIS A 176 -6.38 20.89 10.51
N TYR A 177 -5.63 19.87 10.13
CA TYR A 177 -5.74 18.52 10.69
C TYR A 177 -4.50 18.15 11.51
N GLY A 178 -4.75 17.57 12.69
CA GLY A 178 -3.73 17.08 13.61
C GLY A 178 -3.52 17.98 14.82
N ILE A 179 -3.44 17.37 16.02
CA ILE A 179 -3.30 18.13 17.28
C ILE A 179 -1.92 18.79 17.40
N ALA A 180 -0.92 18.28 16.68
CA ALA A 180 0.42 18.87 16.62
C ALA A 180 0.62 19.88 15.48
N ASN A 181 -0.35 20.01 14.58
CA ASN A 181 -0.27 20.90 13.44
C ASN A 181 -0.39 22.36 13.87
N LYS A 182 0.69 23.15 13.70
CA LYS A 182 0.75 24.57 13.99
C LYS A 182 0.73 25.45 12.74
N THR A 183 0.88 24.85 11.55
CA THR A 183 1.04 25.57 10.29
C THR A 183 -0.26 25.70 9.49
N GLY A 184 -1.32 25.03 9.94
CA GLY A 184 -2.61 25.03 9.25
C GLY A 184 -2.64 24.16 8.01
N ILE A 185 -3.30 24.66 6.97
CA ILE A 185 -3.45 23.95 5.68
C ILE A 185 -2.15 24.03 4.90
N VAL A 186 -1.71 22.92 4.31
CA VAL A 186 -0.49 22.85 3.49
C VAL A 186 -0.58 23.83 2.30
N LYS A 187 0.45 24.65 2.11
CA LYS A 187 0.50 25.63 1.00
C LYS A 187 0.49 24.92 -0.36
N MET A 188 -0.17 25.52 -1.37
CA MET A 188 -0.29 24.90 -2.70
C MET A 188 1.06 24.58 -3.36
N ASN A 189 2.05 25.43 -3.14
CA ASN A 189 3.42 25.18 -3.63
C ASN A 189 4.00 23.89 -3.01
N ASP A 190 3.76 23.65 -1.73
CA ASP A 190 4.19 22.41 -1.07
C ASP A 190 3.40 21.21 -1.57
N VAL A 191 2.09 21.33 -1.87
CA VAL A 191 1.32 20.25 -2.50
C VAL A 191 1.93 19.85 -3.84
N LYS A 192 2.33 20.82 -4.69
CA LYS A 192 3.03 20.57 -5.96
C LYS A 192 4.39 19.87 -5.75
N LYS A 193 5.20 20.38 -4.80
CA LYS A 193 6.50 19.79 -4.45
C LYS A 193 6.35 18.36 -3.91
N ILE A 194 5.36 18.12 -3.04
CA ILE A 194 5.02 16.80 -2.50
C ILE A 194 4.69 15.84 -3.64
N LYS A 195 3.79 16.22 -4.56
CA LYS A 195 3.43 15.40 -5.72
C LYS A 195 4.68 14.98 -6.50
N ASN A 196 5.47 15.94 -6.97
CA ASN A 196 6.61 15.68 -7.83
C ASN A 196 7.66 14.81 -7.12
N TYR A 197 7.94 15.10 -5.86
CA TYR A 197 8.91 14.37 -5.07
C TYR A 197 8.48 12.92 -4.80
N THR A 198 7.23 12.70 -4.41
CA THR A 198 6.73 11.35 -4.10
C THR A 198 6.68 10.46 -5.34
N LEU A 199 6.26 10.99 -6.48
CA LEU A 199 6.29 10.29 -7.76
C LEU A 199 7.71 9.93 -8.18
N SER A 200 8.68 10.84 -8.01
CA SER A 200 10.10 10.59 -8.31
C SER A 200 10.73 9.53 -7.40
N LYS A 201 10.13 9.26 -6.24
CA LYS A 201 10.57 8.22 -5.30
C LYS A 201 9.82 6.89 -5.45
N GLY A 202 8.82 6.80 -6.32
CA GLY A 202 8.02 5.59 -6.54
C GLY A 202 6.86 5.42 -5.57
N ILE A 203 6.48 6.47 -4.82
CA ILE A 203 5.25 6.48 -4.04
C ILE A 203 4.10 6.71 -5.01
N ARG A 204 3.21 5.71 -5.12
CA ARG A 204 2.13 5.70 -6.11
C ARG A 204 0.74 5.67 -5.50
N THR A 205 0.61 5.82 -4.18
CA THR A 205 -0.69 5.77 -3.51
C THR A 205 -0.95 7.08 -2.77
N ILE A 206 -2.15 7.61 -2.94
CA ILE A 206 -2.63 8.82 -2.27
C ILE A 206 -3.99 8.54 -1.63
N ASP A 207 -4.15 9.00 -0.37
CA ASP A 207 -5.36 8.87 0.43
C ASP A 207 -6.03 10.23 0.60
N THR A 208 -7.28 10.32 0.15
CA THR A 208 -8.12 11.50 0.35
C THR A 208 -9.49 11.12 0.94
N ALA A 209 -10.34 12.09 1.13
CA ALA A 209 -11.73 11.90 1.54
C ALA A 209 -12.58 13.11 1.13
N VAL A 210 -13.85 12.87 0.84
CA VAL A 210 -14.84 13.95 0.61
C VAL A 210 -14.87 14.92 1.78
N SER A 211 -14.69 14.42 3.01
CA SER A 211 -14.73 15.21 4.26
C SER A 211 -13.47 16.03 4.54
N TYR A 212 -12.49 16.08 3.63
CA TYR A 212 -11.27 16.88 3.80
C TYR A 212 -11.42 18.29 3.19
N PHE A 213 -12.62 18.87 3.28
CA PHE A 213 -12.96 20.21 2.78
C PHE A 213 -12.48 20.46 1.34
N ASP A 214 -11.57 21.41 1.13
CA ASP A 214 -11.05 21.73 -0.20
C ASP A 214 -9.96 20.75 -0.71
N GLY A 215 -9.67 19.68 0.03
CA GLY A 215 -8.61 18.73 -0.30
C GLY A 215 -8.72 18.18 -1.71
N GLU A 216 -9.91 17.73 -2.13
CA GLU A 216 -10.13 17.18 -3.48
C GLU A 216 -9.95 18.24 -4.58
N LYS A 217 -10.45 19.48 -4.38
CA LYS A 217 -10.27 20.58 -5.33
C LYS A 217 -8.78 20.94 -5.49
N ARG A 218 -8.03 20.95 -4.39
CA ARG A 218 -6.59 21.24 -4.40
C ARG A 218 -5.78 20.13 -5.06
N LEU A 219 -6.16 18.88 -4.87
CA LEU A 219 -5.59 17.73 -5.59
C LEU A 219 -5.88 17.79 -7.08
N ALA A 220 -7.09 18.17 -7.48
CA ALA A 220 -7.47 18.36 -8.88
C ALA A 220 -6.60 19.43 -9.58
N LYS A 221 -6.28 20.55 -8.88
CA LYS A 221 -5.42 21.64 -9.41
C LYS A 221 -4.00 21.15 -9.71
N VAL A 222 -3.44 20.21 -8.95
CA VAL A 222 -2.10 19.67 -9.20
C VAL A 222 -2.10 18.45 -10.12
N GLY A 223 -3.27 17.84 -10.35
CA GLY A 223 -3.43 16.62 -11.13
C GLY A 223 -2.85 15.39 -10.42
N ILE A 224 -3.65 14.35 -10.20
CA ILE A 224 -3.24 13.14 -9.48
C ILE A 224 -3.44 11.84 -10.26
N GLY A 225 -3.61 11.92 -11.58
CA GLY A 225 -3.87 10.77 -12.44
C GLY A 225 -2.77 9.70 -12.44
N GLU A 226 -1.56 10.04 -11.99
CA GLU A 226 -0.43 9.12 -11.87
C GLU A 226 -0.48 8.29 -10.57
N TYR A 227 -1.37 8.64 -9.62
CA TYR A 227 -1.52 7.91 -8.38
C TYR A 227 -2.61 6.84 -8.45
N THR A 228 -2.41 5.82 -7.67
CA THR A 228 -3.45 4.92 -7.18
C THR A 228 -4.21 5.65 -6.09
N THR A 229 -5.34 6.24 -6.43
CA THR A 229 -6.10 7.09 -5.52
C THR A 229 -7.12 6.29 -4.74
N ILE A 230 -7.12 6.49 -3.41
CA ILE A 230 -8.15 6.00 -2.50
C ILE A 230 -8.92 7.18 -1.91
N SER A 231 -10.23 7.00 -1.74
CA SER A 231 -11.10 8.02 -1.12
C SER A 231 -12.02 7.39 -0.08
N LYS A 232 -12.80 8.21 0.58
CA LYS A 232 -13.76 7.80 1.61
C LYS A 232 -15.10 8.47 1.35
N LEU A 233 -16.19 7.74 1.60
CA LEU A 233 -17.54 8.31 1.58
C LEU A 233 -17.64 9.48 2.59
N PRO A 234 -18.58 10.42 2.39
CA PRO A 234 -18.83 11.47 3.37
C PRO A 234 -19.09 10.90 4.77
N VAL A 235 -18.78 11.66 5.81
CA VAL A 235 -19.07 11.27 7.20
C VAL A 235 -20.52 11.57 7.59
N THR A 236 -21.19 12.46 6.85
CA THR A 236 -22.61 12.75 7.00
C THR A 236 -23.41 11.81 6.11
N GLU A 237 -24.43 11.21 6.66
CA GLU A 237 -25.30 10.28 5.98
C GLU A 237 -26.55 10.99 5.46
N PRO A 238 -27.07 10.62 4.28
CA PRO A 238 -28.37 11.09 3.84
C PRO A 238 -29.51 10.37 4.55
N ASP A 239 -30.61 11.04 4.75
CA ASP A 239 -31.80 10.48 5.40
C ASP A 239 -32.51 9.44 4.54
N LYS A 240 -32.34 9.48 3.21
CA LYS A 240 -33.05 8.60 2.24
C LYS A 240 -32.11 8.04 1.19
N ASN A 241 -32.41 6.82 0.72
CA ASN A 241 -31.75 6.11 -0.40
C ASN A 241 -30.23 6.04 -0.32
N ARG A 242 -29.71 5.36 0.68
CA ARG A 242 -28.27 5.19 0.94
C ARG A 242 -27.51 4.58 -0.23
N LYS A 243 -28.11 3.65 -0.95
CA LYS A 243 -27.49 3.04 -2.14
C LYS A 243 -27.21 4.07 -3.23
N LYS A 244 -28.19 4.93 -3.57
CA LYS A 244 -28.05 6.01 -4.55
C LYS A 244 -27.00 7.03 -4.09
N TRP A 245 -27.06 7.42 -2.82
CA TRP A 245 -26.10 8.34 -2.22
C TRP A 245 -24.64 7.88 -2.34
N VAL A 246 -24.35 6.59 -2.14
CA VAL A 246 -23.00 6.02 -2.34
C VAL A 246 -22.52 6.28 -3.77
N ILE A 247 -23.34 5.93 -4.77
CA ILE A 247 -22.99 6.08 -6.18
C ILE A 247 -22.75 7.54 -6.54
N GLU A 248 -23.64 8.43 -6.10
CA GLU A 248 -23.56 9.86 -6.40
C GLU A 248 -22.35 10.52 -5.71
N SER A 249 -22.08 10.17 -4.46
CA SER A 249 -20.89 10.64 -3.74
C SER A 249 -19.61 10.26 -4.46
N ILE A 250 -19.50 9.02 -4.93
CA ILE A 250 -18.34 8.54 -5.68
C ILE A 250 -18.22 9.28 -7.02
N LYS A 251 -19.31 9.41 -7.79
CA LYS A 251 -19.30 10.12 -9.07
C LYS A 251 -18.93 11.59 -8.92
N LYS A 252 -19.46 12.29 -7.90
CA LYS A 252 -19.14 13.68 -7.59
C LYS A 252 -17.64 13.84 -7.29
N SER A 253 -17.08 12.99 -6.44
CA SER A 253 -15.68 13.01 -6.08
C SER A 253 -14.77 12.71 -7.30
N LEU A 254 -15.10 11.72 -8.12
CA LEU A 254 -14.40 11.42 -9.38
C LEU A 254 -14.40 12.61 -10.35
N LYS A 255 -15.55 13.30 -10.48
CA LYS A 255 -15.68 14.51 -11.32
C LYS A 255 -14.76 15.65 -10.81
N ILE A 256 -14.77 15.91 -9.49
CA ILE A 256 -13.92 16.94 -8.88
C ILE A 256 -12.44 16.64 -9.13
N LEU A 257 -12.02 15.40 -8.89
CA LEU A 257 -10.63 14.95 -9.02
C LEU A 257 -10.18 14.70 -10.46
N LYS A 258 -11.10 14.75 -11.43
CA LYS A 258 -10.87 14.45 -12.87
C LYS A 258 -10.30 13.04 -13.06
N LEU A 259 -10.82 12.05 -12.32
CA LEU A 259 -10.42 10.65 -12.38
C LEU A 259 -11.52 9.80 -13.02
N LYS A 260 -11.11 8.72 -13.72
CA LYS A 260 -12.06 7.74 -14.29
C LYS A 260 -12.59 6.76 -13.24
N SER A 261 -11.76 6.38 -12.27
CA SER A 261 -12.13 5.46 -11.20
C SER A 261 -11.20 5.61 -9.99
N PHE A 262 -11.68 5.25 -8.80
CA PHE A 262 -10.83 5.05 -7.63
C PHE A 262 -10.25 3.63 -7.59
N TYR A 263 -9.07 3.50 -6.97
CA TYR A 263 -8.56 2.19 -6.58
C TYR A 263 -9.40 1.59 -5.45
N ALA A 264 -9.69 2.39 -4.42
CA ALA A 264 -10.58 1.97 -3.35
C ALA A 264 -11.41 3.13 -2.81
N VAL A 265 -12.61 2.80 -2.33
CA VAL A 265 -13.44 3.70 -1.54
C VAL A 265 -13.75 3.02 -0.21
N PHE A 266 -13.56 3.76 0.88
CA PHE A 266 -13.84 3.29 2.22
C PHE A 266 -15.15 3.89 2.77
N VAL A 267 -15.90 3.10 3.51
CA VAL A 267 -16.87 3.66 4.46
C VAL A 267 -16.09 4.37 5.55
N HIS A 268 -16.27 5.69 5.66
CA HIS A 268 -15.49 6.53 6.58
C HIS A 268 -16.01 6.43 8.02
N ASN A 269 -17.34 6.47 8.17
CA ASN A 269 -18.03 6.23 9.44
C ASN A 269 -18.62 4.82 9.43
N THR A 270 -17.97 3.88 10.10
CA THR A 270 -18.36 2.47 10.13
C THR A 270 -19.68 2.21 10.85
N ASN A 271 -20.17 3.14 11.68
CA ASN A 271 -21.48 3.01 12.33
C ASN A 271 -22.61 2.79 11.31
N TYR A 272 -22.47 3.35 10.11
CA TYR A 272 -23.43 3.17 9.02
C TYR A 272 -23.53 1.72 8.51
N LEU A 273 -22.56 0.87 8.81
CA LEU A 273 -22.57 -0.53 8.43
C LEU A 273 -23.26 -1.44 9.47
N TYR A 274 -23.49 -0.91 10.69
CA TYR A 274 -24.03 -1.72 11.80
C TYR A 274 -25.54 -1.65 11.90
N ASP A 275 -26.16 -0.57 11.46
CA ASP A 275 -27.60 -0.40 11.52
C ASP A 275 -28.35 -1.29 10.49
N LYS A 276 -29.70 -1.29 10.58
CA LYS A 276 -30.57 -2.08 9.70
C LYS A 276 -30.39 -1.73 8.21
N LYS A 277 -30.02 -0.49 7.88
CA LYS A 277 -29.82 0.00 6.52
C LYS A 277 -28.36 -0.06 6.03
N GLY A 278 -27.42 -0.55 6.83
CA GLY A 278 -25.99 -0.64 6.45
C GLY A 278 -25.74 -1.50 5.22
N HIS A 279 -26.61 -2.46 4.96
CA HIS A 279 -26.56 -3.30 3.77
C HIS A 279 -26.89 -2.53 2.46
N GLU A 280 -27.64 -1.40 2.52
CA GLU A 280 -27.82 -0.54 1.35
C GLU A 280 -26.52 0.16 0.95
N ILE A 281 -25.72 0.65 1.93
CA ILE A 281 -24.39 1.21 1.68
C ILE A 281 -23.49 0.17 1.04
N TYR A 282 -23.47 -1.04 1.58
CA TYR A 282 -22.70 -2.14 1.02
C TYR A 282 -23.13 -2.48 -0.41
N LYS A 283 -24.44 -2.59 -0.69
CA LYS A 283 -24.97 -2.77 -2.06
C LYS A 283 -24.54 -1.64 -2.99
N GLY A 284 -24.57 -0.39 -2.53
CA GLY A 284 -24.09 0.76 -3.29
C GLY A 284 -22.62 0.68 -3.67
N LEU A 285 -21.76 0.25 -2.71
CA LEU A 285 -20.35 0.03 -2.96
C LEU A 285 -20.08 -1.11 -3.96
N VAL A 286 -20.81 -2.24 -3.83
CA VAL A 286 -20.71 -3.37 -4.77
C VAL A 286 -21.16 -2.95 -6.17
N GLU A 287 -22.24 -2.17 -6.29
CA GLU A 287 -22.70 -1.63 -7.56
C GLU A 287 -21.68 -0.66 -8.18
N ALA A 288 -21.07 0.22 -7.37
CA ALA A 288 -19.99 1.10 -7.82
C ALA A 288 -18.78 0.29 -8.36
N GLN A 289 -18.49 -0.84 -7.74
CA GLN A 289 -17.44 -1.76 -8.20
C GLN A 289 -17.84 -2.43 -9.54
N THR A 290 -19.06 -2.90 -9.67
CA THR A 290 -19.58 -3.50 -10.92
C THR A 290 -19.57 -2.49 -12.06
N LYS A 291 -19.93 -1.22 -11.79
CA LYS A 291 -19.88 -0.12 -12.77
C LYS A 291 -18.46 0.37 -13.08
N GLY A 292 -17.42 -0.20 -12.48
CA GLY A 292 -16.02 0.20 -12.70
C GLY A 292 -15.64 1.57 -12.11
N LEU A 293 -16.51 2.19 -11.29
CA LEU A 293 -16.20 3.45 -10.61
C LEU A 293 -15.14 3.27 -9.52
N VAL A 294 -15.08 2.09 -8.91
CA VAL A 294 -14.10 1.70 -7.91
C VAL A 294 -13.58 0.29 -8.18
N LYS A 295 -12.31 0.02 -7.88
CA LYS A 295 -11.74 -1.34 -8.02
C LYS A 295 -11.88 -2.16 -6.75
N LYS A 296 -11.87 -1.53 -5.59
CA LYS A 296 -11.93 -2.16 -4.28
C LYS A 296 -12.83 -1.39 -3.34
N ILE A 297 -13.52 -2.10 -2.47
CA ILE A 297 -14.40 -1.53 -1.46
C ILE A 297 -13.91 -1.90 -0.06
N GLY A 298 -14.05 -1.00 0.91
CA GLY A 298 -13.53 -1.23 2.24
C GLY A 298 -14.11 -0.33 3.32
N ALA A 299 -13.53 -0.44 4.51
CA ALA A 299 -13.93 0.35 5.67
C ALA A 299 -12.71 0.91 6.40
N SER A 300 -12.87 2.13 6.97
CA SER A 300 -11.87 2.78 7.82
C SER A 300 -12.28 2.65 9.28
N THR A 301 -11.71 1.65 9.96
CA THR A 301 -12.10 1.21 11.30
C THR A 301 -11.25 1.85 12.40
N TYR A 302 -11.74 1.81 13.62
CA TYR A 302 -11.04 2.24 14.83
C TYR A 302 -10.78 1.12 15.83
N THR A 303 -11.58 0.08 15.83
CA THR A 303 -11.47 -1.03 16.78
C THR A 303 -11.37 -2.37 16.08
N ILE A 304 -10.98 -3.40 16.84
CA ILE A 304 -10.88 -4.77 16.33
C ILE A 304 -12.28 -5.35 16.13
N GLU A 305 -13.18 -5.04 17.04
CA GLU A 305 -14.58 -5.48 17.03
C GLU A 305 -15.29 -4.96 15.76
N GLU A 306 -15.03 -3.70 15.37
CA GLU A 306 -15.50 -3.17 14.09
C GLU A 306 -15.02 -4.01 12.91
N ILE A 307 -13.74 -4.37 12.88
CA ILE A 307 -13.17 -5.17 11.79
C ILE A 307 -13.85 -6.53 11.75
N GLU A 308 -13.95 -7.20 12.88
CA GLU A 308 -14.54 -8.55 12.96
C GLU A 308 -16.01 -8.57 12.54
N THR A 309 -16.80 -7.61 12.98
CA THR A 309 -18.20 -7.44 12.56
C THR A 309 -18.30 -7.19 11.05
N ILE A 310 -17.47 -6.32 10.49
CA ILE A 310 -17.52 -5.99 9.07
C ILE A 310 -17.14 -7.20 8.20
N ILE A 311 -16.07 -7.92 8.52
CA ILE A 311 -15.65 -9.06 7.70
C ILE A 311 -16.55 -10.29 7.84
N SER A 312 -17.27 -10.43 8.96
CA SER A 312 -18.28 -11.48 9.13
C SER A 312 -19.57 -11.17 8.35
N LYS A 313 -20.01 -9.90 8.38
CA LYS A 313 -21.28 -9.45 7.76
C LYS A 313 -21.15 -9.23 6.25
N TYR A 314 -20.00 -8.76 5.78
CA TYR A 314 -19.80 -8.30 4.39
C TYR A 314 -18.66 -9.05 3.69
N LYS A 315 -18.96 -10.18 3.05
CA LYS A 315 -17.99 -11.12 2.47
C LYS A 315 -17.09 -10.57 1.34
N LYS A 316 -17.46 -9.47 0.70
CA LYS A 316 -16.68 -8.88 -0.41
C LYS A 316 -15.88 -7.63 -0.01
N MET A 317 -15.59 -7.41 1.28
CA MET A 317 -14.67 -6.36 1.66
C MET A 317 -13.27 -6.69 1.15
N ASP A 318 -12.71 -5.80 0.32
CA ASP A 318 -11.40 -5.99 -0.33
C ASP A 318 -10.24 -5.41 0.49
N ILE A 319 -10.54 -4.42 1.36
CA ILE A 319 -9.52 -3.62 2.01
C ILE A 319 -10.03 -3.07 3.35
N ILE A 320 -9.17 -3.12 4.36
CA ILE A 320 -9.43 -2.53 5.69
C ILE A 320 -8.34 -1.51 5.99
N MET A 321 -8.76 -0.31 6.44
CA MET A 321 -7.87 0.70 6.98
C MET A 321 -8.04 0.75 8.50
N LEU A 322 -6.96 0.53 9.25
CA LEU A 322 -6.96 0.42 10.70
C LEU A 322 -5.86 1.28 11.34
N PRO A 323 -6.02 1.73 12.60
CA PRO A 323 -4.94 2.36 13.34
C PRO A 323 -3.89 1.31 13.73
N PHE A 324 -2.60 1.65 13.49
CA PHE A 324 -1.50 0.82 13.92
C PHE A 324 -0.24 1.69 14.13
N ASN A 325 0.29 1.71 15.34
CA ASN A 325 1.48 2.48 15.70
C ASN A 325 2.16 1.89 16.94
N VAL A 326 3.22 2.52 17.41
CA VAL A 326 4.01 2.04 18.55
C VAL A 326 3.22 1.92 19.86
N PHE A 327 2.14 2.68 20.03
CA PHE A 327 1.25 2.58 21.21
C PHE A 327 0.04 1.70 20.94
N ASP A 328 -0.53 1.76 19.74
CA ASP A 328 -1.66 0.93 19.35
C ASP A 328 -1.18 -0.35 18.64
N GLN A 329 -0.99 -1.40 19.41
CA GLN A 329 -0.52 -2.70 18.94
C GLN A 329 -1.63 -3.77 18.95
N ARG A 330 -2.89 -3.36 19.20
CA ARG A 330 -4.04 -4.26 19.20
C ARG A 330 -4.08 -5.16 17.95
N PRO A 331 -3.80 -4.64 16.72
CA PRO A 331 -3.85 -5.48 15.53
C PRO A 331 -2.87 -6.67 15.53
N ILE A 332 -1.73 -6.57 16.23
CA ILE A 332 -0.79 -7.70 16.38
C ILE A 332 -1.28 -8.64 17.49
N LYS A 333 -1.65 -8.07 18.65
CA LYS A 333 -2.03 -8.87 19.83
C LYS A 333 -3.22 -9.77 19.58
N THR A 334 -4.20 -9.29 18.81
CA THR A 334 -5.43 -10.04 18.47
C THR A 334 -5.27 -10.93 17.23
N LYS A 335 -4.08 -10.91 16.58
CA LYS A 335 -3.81 -11.62 15.32
C LYS A 335 -4.79 -11.27 14.18
N ILE A 336 -5.43 -10.11 14.24
CA ILE A 336 -6.38 -9.68 13.19
C ILE A 336 -5.67 -9.48 11.84
N LEU A 337 -4.38 -9.07 11.84
CA LEU A 337 -3.61 -8.90 10.62
C LEU A 337 -3.44 -10.22 9.85
N GLU A 338 -3.19 -11.31 10.56
CA GLU A 338 -3.11 -12.67 10.00
C GLU A 338 -4.46 -13.13 9.45
N LYS A 339 -5.54 -12.84 10.18
CA LYS A 339 -6.92 -13.16 9.76
C LYS A 339 -7.28 -12.45 8.46
N LEU A 340 -7.02 -11.15 8.38
CA LEU A 340 -7.27 -10.35 7.17
C LEU A 340 -6.44 -10.84 5.98
N GLU A 341 -5.16 -11.18 6.19
CA GLU A 341 -4.32 -11.73 5.11
C GLU A 341 -4.84 -13.07 4.59
N LYS A 342 -5.26 -14.00 5.48
CA LYS A 342 -5.88 -15.28 5.08
C LYS A 342 -7.14 -15.08 4.23
N LEU A 343 -7.89 -14.03 4.49
CA LEU A 343 -9.08 -13.62 3.72
C LEU A 343 -8.73 -12.87 2.43
N ASN A 344 -7.44 -12.64 2.13
CA ASN A 344 -6.95 -11.82 1.01
C ASN A 344 -7.46 -10.38 1.04
N ILE A 345 -7.67 -9.82 2.24
CA ILE A 345 -8.06 -8.42 2.46
C ILE A 345 -6.78 -7.59 2.58
N GLU A 346 -6.66 -6.52 1.79
CA GLU A 346 -5.54 -5.57 1.92
C GLU A 346 -5.62 -4.79 3.21
N ILE A 347 -4.46 -4.50 3.82
CA ILE A 347 -4.38 -3.85 5.12
C ILE A 347 -3.64 -2.52 4.97
N TYR A 348 -4.38 -1.42 5.19
CA TYR A 348 -3.82 -0.08 5.24
C TYR A 348 -3.71 0.38 6.69
N SER A 349 -2.53 0.84 7.09
CA SER A 349 -2.31 1.43 8.41
C SER A 349 -2.43 2.93 8.35
N ARG A 350 -3.10 3.52 9.33
CA ARG A 350 -3.14 4.96 9.59
C ARG A 350 -2.75 5.29 11.03
N SER A 351 -2.74 6.57 11.38
CA SER A 351 -2.44 7.06 12.73
C SER A 351 -1.04 6.71 13.24
N VAL A 352 -0.06 6.57 12.34
CA VAL A 352 1.34 6.23 12.66
C VAL A 352 1.92 7.12 13.74
N PHE A 353 1.56 8.40 13.75
CA PHE A 353 2.06 9.42 14.69
C PHE A 353 0.99 9.90 15.66
N LEU A 354 -0.21 9.29 15.72
CA LEU A 354 -1.35 9.75 16.51
C LEU A 354 -1.60 11.26 16.33
N GLN A 355 -1.83 11.71 15.09
CA GLN A 355 -2.00 13.13 14.74
C GLN A 355 -0.82 14.01 15.19
N GLY A 356 0.38 13.47 15.28
CA GLY A 356 1.60 14.14 15.70
C GLY A 356 1.86 14.09 17.22
N LEU A 357 0.93 13.62 18.04
CA LEU A 357 1.07 13.51 19.50
C LEU A 357 2.35 12.77 19.91
N LEU A 358 2.71 11.67 19.23
CA LEU A 358 3.91 10.86 19.53
C LEU A 358 5.22 11.62 19.29
N LEU A 359 5.19 12.70 18.52
CA LEU A 359 6.38 13.47 18.14
C LEU A 359 6.59 14.73 19.00
N MET A 360 5.60 15.10 19.81
CA MET A 360 5.64 16.31 20.64
C MET A 360 6.75 16.24 21.69
N LYS A 361 7.28 17.41 22.06
CA LYS A 361 8.09 17.59 23.27
C LYS A 361 7.20 17.45 24.51
N HIS A 362 7.72 16.95 25.62
CA HIS A 362 6.94 16.66 26.83
C HIS A 362 6.16 17.86 27.35
N ASN A 363 6.80 19.05 27.35
CA ASN A 363 6.19 20.32 27.78
C ASN A 363 5.14 20.89 26.83
N LYS A 364 4.91 20.23 25.68
CA LYS A 364 3.88 20.59 24.67
C LYS A 364 2.78 19.55 24.57
N ILE A 365 2.85 18.48 25.36
CA ILE A 365 1.82 17.44 25.41
C ILE A 365 0.59 18.05 26.11
N PRO A 366 -0.62 18.01 25.48
CA PRO A 366 -1.82 18.57 26.08
C PRO A 366 -2.20 17.90 27.39
N LYS A 367 -2.74 18.69 28.36
CA LYS A 367 -3.11 18.25 29.72
C LYS A 367 -3.82 16.88 29.78
N PRO A 368 -4.84 16.58 28.94
CA PRO A 368 -5.54 15.29 28.99
C PRO A 368 -4.66 14.05 28.73
N PHE A 369 -3.47 14.24 28.14
CA PHE A 369 -2.53 13.13 27.85
C PHE A 369 -1.43 12.98 28.88
N ILE A 370 -1.32 13.89 29.87
CA ILE A 370 -0.25 13.88 30.88
C ILE A 370 -0.24 12.58 31.70
N LYS A 371 -1.40 12.00 31.97
CA LYS A 371 -1.50 10.72 32.72
C LYS A 371 -0.78 9.55 32.03
N TRP A 372 -0.47 9.64 30.72
CA TRP A 372 0.34 8.67 29.99
C TRP A 372 1.78 9.12 29.77
N MET A 373 2.27 10.13 30.49
CA MET A 373 3.62 10.69 30.31
C MET A 373 4.73 9.64 30.37
N LYS A 374 4.58 8.61 31.20
CA LYS A 374 5.55 7.48 31.26
C LYS A 374 5.74 6.81 29.89
N LYS A 375 4.67 6.66 29.07
CA LYS A 375 4.76 6.09 27.71
C LYS A 375 5.57 6.99 26.76
N PHE A 376 5.36 8.30 26.81
CA PHE A 376 6.11 9.27 26.00
C PHE A 376 7.59 9.31 26.41
N LYS A 377 7.89 9.29 27.72
CA LYS A 377 9.26 9.21 28.23
C LYS A 377 9.97 7.93 27.77
N ASN A 378 9.29 6.78 27.77
CA ASN A 378 9.84 5.52 27.27
C ASN A 378 10.16 5.59 25.76
N LEU A 379 9.33 6.27 24.96
CA LEU A 379 9.61 6.47 23.53
C LEU A 379 10.84 7.37 23.32
N ASP A 380 11.05 8.39 24.17
CA ASP A 380 12.25 9.23 24.12
C ASP A 380 13.51 8.46 24.58
N LEU A 381 13.41 7.63 25.61
CA LEU A 381 14.50 6.75 26.03
C LEU A 381 14.90 5.80 24.89
N LEU A 382 13.91 5.19 24.22
CA LEU A 382 14.17 4.35 23.07
C LEU A 382 14.82 5.12 21.91
N SER A 383 14.37 6.35 21.67
CA SER A 383 14.95 7.24 20.66
C SER A 383 16.43 7.49 20.90
N ARG A 384 16.80 7.77 22.14
CA ARG A 384 18.21 7.94 22.56
C ARG A 384 19.00 6.65 22.42
N LYS A 385 18.47 5.53 22.94
CA LYS A 385 19.12 4.21 22.88
C LYS A 385 19.43 3.78 21.45
N LEU A 386 18.49 3.99 20.52
CA LEU A 386 18.63 3.60 19.11
C LEU A 386 19.35 4.66 18.26
N LYS A 387 19.64 5.83 18.81
CA LYS A 387 20.15 7.00 18.07
C LYS A 387 19.28 7.34 16.84
N LEU A 388 17.96 7.19 16.99
CA LEU A 388 16.95 7.47 15.96
C LEU A 388 15.98 8.54 16.44
N LYS A 389 15.48 9.38 15.53
CA LYS A 389 14.42 10.35 15.85
C LYS A 389 13.10 9.62 16.09
N LYS A 390 12.21 10.14 16.93
CA LYS A 390 10.90 9.53 17.23
C LYS A 390 10.09 9.17 15.97
N TYR A 391 10.08 10.07 14.98
CA TYR A 391 9.34 9.80 13.73
C TYR A 391 9.93 8.60 12.97
N GLU A 392 11.24 8.37 13.02
CA GLU A 392 11.85 7.22 12.37
C GLU A 392 11.46 5.92 13.08
N ILE A 393 11.42 5.91 14.41
CA ILE A 393 10.98 4.74 15.18
C ILE A 393 9.53 4.41 14.85
N CYS A 394 8.62 5.40 14.95
CA CYS A 394 7.20 5.21 14.70
C CYS A 394 6.95 4.68 13.26
N LEU A 395 7.60 5.29 12.27
CA LEU A 395 7.37 4.93 10.87
C LEU A 395 8.02 3.57 10.53
N ARG A 396 9.26 3.32 10.94
CA ARG A 396 9.94 2.05 10.71
C ARG A 396 9.22 0.88 11.37
N TYR A 397 8.68 1.08 12.57
CA TYR A 397 7.89 0.08 13.27
C TYR A 397 6.73 -0.42 12.38
N VAL A 398 5.94 0.47 11.86
CA VAL A 398 4.80 0.13 11.01
C VAL A 398 5.24 -0.43 9.66
N LEU A 399 6.23 0.19 9.01
CA LEU A 399 6.76 -0.26 7.72
C LEU A 399 7.37 -1.66 7.78
N SER A 400 8.00 -2.02 8.91
CA SER A 400 8.63 -3.33 9.10
C SER A 400 7.62 -4.47 9.29
N ASN A 401 6.35 -4.16 9.60
CA ASN A 401 5.30 -5.17 9.67
C ASN A 401 4.89 -5.60 8.26
N SER A 402 5.11 -6.87 7.95
CA SER A 402 4.87 -7.39 6.60
C SER A 402 3.40 -7.67 6.26
N PHE A 403 2.50 -7.64 7.24
CA PHE A 403 1.06 -7.76 6.99
C PHE A 403 0.47 -6.45 6.44
N ILE A 404 1.07 -5.30 6.81
CA ILE A 404 0.62 -3.98 6.35
C ILE A 404 1.03 -3.81 4.88
N ASP A 405 0.07 -3.56 4.00
CA ASP A 405 0.29 -3.34 2.57
C ASP A 405 0.61 -1.87 2.28
N LYS A 406 -0.08 -0.94 2.96
CA LYS A 406 0.18 0.50 2.85
C LYS A 406 0.17 1.20 4.21
N VAL A 407 0.99 2.24 4.31
CA VAL A 407 1.13 3.08 5.49
C VAL A 407 0.79 4.51 5.12
N VAL A 408 -0.36 4.98 5.61
CA VAL A 408 -0.83 6.34 5.35
C VAL A 408 -0.08 7.32 6.26
N VAL A 409 0.62 8.26 5.64
CA VAL A 409 1.36 9.32 6.32
C VAL A 409 0.95 10.69 5.80
N GLY A 410 0.54 11.58 6.70
CA GLY A 410 0.33 13.00 6.43
C GLY A 410 1.55 13.83 6.83
N SER A 411 1.61 15.04 6.33
CA SER A 411 2.64 16.03 6.70
C SER A 411 2.06 17.44 6.59
N ASP A 412 2.59 18.37 7.40
CA ASP A 412 2.13 19.76 7.42
C ASP A 412 2.87 20.63 6.38
N ASN A 413 3.97 20.11 5.81
CA ASN A 413 4.76 20.77 4.75
C ASN A 413 5.64 19.76 4.01
N PHE A 414 6.27 20.25 2.93
CA PHE A 414 7.16 19.45 2.09
C PHE A 414 8.38 18.89 2.83
N ASN A 415 8.99 19.67 3.73
CA ASN A 415 10.21 19.25 4.43
C ASN A 415 9.94 18.07 5.38
N GLN A 416 8.82 18.10 6.12
CA GLN A 416 8.39 16.97 6.94
C GLN A 416 8.20 15.71 6.08
N LEU A 417 7.50 15.82 4.93
CA LEU A 417 7.32 14.67 4.05
C LEU A 417 8.66 14.13 3.54
N LYS A 418 9.58 14.99 3.13
CA LYS A 418 10.91 14.60 2.67
C LYS A 418 11.66 13.81 3.75
N GLN A 419 11.56 14.20 5.03
CA GLN A 419 12.12 13.44 6.16
C GLN A 419 11.48 12.04 6.27
N LEU A 420 10.16 11.94 6.21
CA LEU A 420 9.45 10.65 6.29
C LEU A 420 9.84 9.71 5.15
N VAL A 421 9.89 10.22 3.92
CA VAL A 421 10.27 9.43 2.73
C VAL A 421 11.73 8.95 2.80
N ASN A 422 12.61 9.71 3.41
CA ASN A 422 14.02 9.34 3.59
C ASN A 422 14.26 8.36 4.75
N THR A 423 13.24 8.07 5.56
CA THR A 423 13.31 7.07 6.64
C THR A 423 13.54 5.68 6.06
N LYS A 424 14.64 5.02 6.44
CA LYS A 424 15.04 3.72 5.88
C LYS A 424 15.36 2.71 6.97
N GLY A 425 15.29 1.44 6.59
CA GLY A 425 15.75 0.32 7.39
C GLY A 425 14.66 -0.42 8.14
N ILE A 426 14.96 -1.66 8.45
CA ILE A 426 14.14 -2.53 9.27
C ILE A 426 14.34 -2.13 10.72
N LEU A 427 13.28 -1.98 11.46
CA LEU A 427 13.32 -1.84 12.89
C LEU A 427 12.85 -3.15 13.52
N LYS A 428 13.79 -3.93 14.02
CA LYS A 428 13.48 -5.03 14.94
C LYS A 428 13.34 -4.40 16.32
N LEU A 429 12.14 -4.02 16.70
CA LEU A 429 11.86 -3.63 18.08
C LEU A 429 11.39 -4.86 18.84
N ASP A 430 11.98 -5.08 19.99
CA ASP A 430 11.30 -5.80 21.06
C ASP A 430 10.22 -4.86 21.62
N VAL A 431 9.02 -5.05 21.14
CA VAL A 431 7.88 -4.18 21.38
C VAL A 431 7.39 -4.24 22.81
N LYS A 432 7.83 -5.25 23.57
CA LYS A 432 7.53 -5.38 25.00
C LYS A 432 7.96 -4.14 25.79
N ASN A 433 9.04 -3.49 25.35
CA ASN A 433 9.59 -2.27 25.98
C ASN A 433 8.82 -0.97 25.66
N LEU A 434 7.88 -0.97 24.71
CA LEU A 434 7.17 0.24 24.30
C LEU A 434 5.83 0.45 25.03
N ASN A 435 5.49 -0.41 26.00
CA ASN A 435 4.24 -0.30 26.78
C ASN A 435 3.03 0.06 25.91
N ALA A 436 2.67 -0.87 25.01
CA ALA A 436 1.46 -0.74 24.21
C ALA A 436 0.26 -0.38 25.09
N SER A 437 -0.65 0.44 24.55
CA SER A 437 -1.85 0.85 25.26
C SER A 437 -3.07 0.15 24.67
N THR A 438 -4.01 -0.20 25.53
CA THR A 438 -5.38 -0.57 25.19
C THR A 438 -6.35 0.56 25.50
N GLU A 439 -5.87 1.66 26.12
CA GLU A 439 -6.69 2.78 26.52
C GLU A 439 -7.17 3.59 25.31
N ILE A 440 -8.45 3.43 25.00
CA ILE A 440 -9.09 4.03 23.81
C ILE A 440 -8.92 5.55 23.78
N ASN A 441 -8.98 6.21 24.93
CA ASN A 441 -8.80 7.67 25.03
C ASN A 441 -7.39 8.15 24.63
N LEU A 442 -6.38 7.28 24.69
CA LEU A 442 -5.05 7.59 24.19
C LEU A 442 -4.91 7.28 22.70
N ILE A 443 -5.34 6.08 22.29
CA ILE A 443 -4.98 5.54 20.98
C ILE A 443 -6.02 5.77 19.88
N ASN A 444 -7.23 6.25 20.25
CA ASN A 444 -8.30 6.53 19.28
C ASN A 444 -8.56 8.03 19.13
N PRO A 445 -8.03 8.69 18.07
CA PRO A 445 -8.25 10.12 17.85
C PRO A 445 -9.70 10.56 17.62
N SER A 446 -10.62 9.65 17.34
CA SER A 446 -12.05 9.99 17.22
C SER A 446 -12.66 10.38 18.57
N LYS A 447 -12.08 9.92 19.68
CA LYS A 447 -12.50 10.25 21.05
C LYS A 447 -11.90 11.56 21.58
N TRP A 448 -11.10 12.27 20.76
CA TRP A 448 -10.41 13.50 21.18
C TRP A 448 -11.20 14.79 20.87
N GLN A 449 -12.47 14.73 20.53
CA GLN A 449 -13.25 15.91 20.14
C GLN A 449 -13.29 16.98 21.25
N ASN A 450 -13.50 16.57 22.50
CA ASN A 450 -13.51 17.49 23.65
C ASN A 450 -12.11 18.04 23.99
N ILE A 451 -11.06 17.26 23.69
CA ILE A 451 -9.67 17.69 23.87
C ILE A 451 -9.29 18.79 22.87
N LYS A 452 -9.81 18.71 21.63
CA LYS A 452 -9.54 19.70 20.58
C LYS A 452 -10.23 21.04 20.84
N ARG A 453 -11.37 21.07 21.54
CA ARG A 453 -12.04 22.31 21.95
C ARG A 453 -11.22 23.07 22.99
N GLY A 454 -10.65 22.37 23.98
CA GLY A 454 -9.80 23.00 25.01
C GLY A 454 -8.35 23.32 24.60
N ILE A 455 -7.93 23.02 23.37
CA ILE A 455 -6.62 23.44 22.82
C ILE A 455 -6.75 24.73 22.00
N LYS A 456 -7.99 25.14 21.67
CA LYS A 456 -8.26 26.38 20.92
C LYS A 456 -8.45 27.61 21.85
N GLU A 457 -8.58 27.39 23.14
CA GLU A 457 -8.53 28.37 24.21
C GLU A 457 -7.07 28.40 24.79
#